data_42755c411c907670b5d6b7efdafaecdd
#
_entry.id   42755c411c907670b5d6b7efdafaecdd
#
_cell.length_a   1.000
_cell.length_b   1.000
_cell.length_c   1.000
_cell.angle_alpha   90.00
_cell.angle_beta   90.00
_cell.angle_gamma   90.00
#
_symmetry.space_group_name_H-M   'P 1'
#
loop_
_entity.id
_entity.type
_entity.pdbx_description
1 polymer ?
#
loop_
_entity_poly.entity_id
_entity_poly.type
_entity_poly.pdbx_seq_one_letter_code
_entity_poly.pdbx_strand_id
1 'polypeptide(L)'
;GVHDGVDRGFILPQATHKTTITEISRTKREKAEIVIWQVQAQINQNLHYKAFPFDIKNIKIQVIHKDFEKNIVLVPDLDAYKIINPATLPGIGQDTELVGWYLLKSYFDYEIEHYLTNFGLYSYGPFGVYDEVSLEQMPELRLNIVAQRHLLDTILTDLLALCVIAVILFVLLLTYFSEKKFEYILETCAAAFFSSVFVQIQFRSKIASHEF
;
A
#
# COMPACT_ATOMS: atom_id res chain seq x y z
N GLY A 1 -25.09 -14.81 14.56
CA GLY A 1 -25.28 -15.94 15.48
C GLY A 1 -24.63 -17.22 14.97
N VAL A 2 -24.42 -18.19 15.84
CA VAL A 2 -23.67 -19.44 15.53
C VAL A 2 -24.40 -20.35 14.53
N HIS A 3 -25.66 -20.05 14.18
CA HIS A 3 -26.52 -20.86 13.30
C HIS A 3 -27.20 -20.03 12.20
N ASP A 4 -26.59 -18.95 11.76
CA ASP A 4 -27.13 -18.04 10.74
C ASP A 4 -26.92 -18.54 9.29
N GLY A 5 -26.31 -19.69 9.11
CA GLY A 5 -25.98 -20.25 7.78
C GLY A 5 -24.95 -19.43 7.00
N VAL A 6 -24.22 -18.52 7.67
CA VAL A 6 -23.18 -17.70 7.09
C VAL A 6 -21.82 -18.36 7.30
N ASP A 7 -21.10 -18.60 6.24
CA ASP A 7 -19.73 -19.08 6.29
C ASP A 7 -18.79 -17.98 6.77
N ARG A 8 -17.94 -18.26 7.76
CA ARG A 8 -16.94 -17.29 8.24
C ARG A 8 -15.77 -17.22 7.28
N GLY A 9 -15.39 -16.00 6.93
CA GLY A 9 -14.25 -15.74 6.05
C GLY A 9 -14.35 -14.40 5.36
N PHE A 10 -13.28 -14.01 4.72
CA PHE A 10 -13.17 -12.75 4.00
C PHE A 10 -12.31 -12.90 2.75
N ILE A 11 -12.40 -11.93 1.88
CA ILE A 11 -11.62 -11.80 0.65
C ILE A 11 -10.91 -10.46 0.70
N LEU A 12 -9.69 -10.42 0.17
CA LEU A 12 -8.94 -9.20 -0.09
C LEU A 12 -8.94 -8.94 -1.60
N PRO A 13 -9.82 -8.08 -2.13
CA PRO A 13 -9.97 -7.91 -3.58
C PRO A 13 -8.70 -7.42 -4.28
N GLN A 14 -7.88 -6.66 -3.56
CA GLN A 14 -6.62 -6.11 -4.06
C GLN A 14 -5.44 -7.08 -4.00
N ALA A 15 -5.64 -8.28 -3.40
CA ALA A 15 -4.58 -9.23 -3.22
C ALA A 15 -4.23 -9.95 -4.53
N THR A 16 -2.94 -10.14 -4.77
CA THR A 16 -2.44 -10.92 -5.90
C THR A 16 -2.52 -12.43 -5.59
N HIS A 17 -2.23 -13.25 -6.59
CA HIS A 17 -2.23 -14.73 -6.46
C HIS A 17 -1.21 -15.30 -5.45
N LYS A 18 -0.34 -14.48 -4.87
CA LYS A 18 0.58 -14.85 -3.78
C LYS A 18 -0.02 -14.63 -2.40
N THR A 19 -1.32 -14.86 -2.24
CA THR A 19 -2.02 -14.67 -0.98
C THR A 19 -2.23 -15.99 -0.28
N THR A 20 -1.85 -16.07 0.99
CA THR A 20 -2.11 -17.21 1.87
C THR A 20 -2.95 -16.73 3.05
N ILE A 21 -4.11 -17.37 3.23
CA ILE A 21 -5.01 -17.12 4.36
C ILE A 21 -5.17 -18.44 5.10
N THR A 22 -4.74 -18.49 6.36
CA THR A 22 -4.79 -19.70 7.18
C THR A 22 -5.55 -19.44 8.47
N GLU A 23 -6.55 -20.24 8.77
CA GLU A 23 -7.24 -20.20 10.06
C GLU A 23 -6.32 -20.81 11.13
N ILE A 24 -5.98 -20.01 12.16
CA ILE A 24 -5.11 -20.45 13.25
C ILE A 24 -5.95 -21.05 14.39
N SER A 25 -7.07 -20.40 14.72
CA SER A 25 -7.89 -20.76 15.87
C SER A 25 -9.35 -20.38 15.65
N ARG A 26 -10.23 -21.24 16.17
CA ARG A 26 -11.66 -21.02 16.17
C ARG A 26 -12.23 -21.37 17.54
N THR A 27 -12.80 -20.38 18.20
CA THR A 27 -13.37 -20.54 19.54
C THR A 27 -14.84 -20.12 19.52
N LYS A 28 -15.73 -21.03 19.91
CA LYS A 28 -17.15 -20.74 20.06
C LYS A 28 -17.45 -20.30 21.49
N ARG A 29 -18.14 -19.18 21.63
CA ARG A 29 -18.71 -18.68 22.88
C ARG A 29 -20.24 -18.69 22.76
N GLU A 30 -20.96 -18.56 23.87
CA GLU A 30 -22.43 -18.66 23.90
C GLU A 30 -23.15 -17.76 22.87
N LYS A 31 -22.60 -16.57 22.59
CA LYS A 31 -23.18 -15.57 21.69
C LYS A 31 -22.30 -15.16 20.52
N ALA A 32 -21.10 -15.68 20.45
CA ALA A 32 -20.11 -15.28 19.44
C ALA A 32 -19.17 -16.42 19.05
N GLU A 33 -18.68 -16.37 17.84
CA GLU A 33 -17.61 -17.20 17.35
C GLU A 33 -16.41 -16.32 17.04
N ILE A 34 -15.26 -16.63 17.64
CA ILE A 34 -14.00 -15.91 17.42
C ILE A 34 -13.15 -16.78 16.52
N VAL A 35 -12.76 -16.24 15.38
CA VAL A 35 -11.88 -16.90 14.42
C VAL A 35 -10.63 -16.03 14.22
N ILE A 36 -9.47 -16.63 14.38
CA ILE A 36 -8.18 -15.96 14.18
C ILE A 36 -7.57 -16.44 12.88
N TRP A 37 -7.24 -15.51 12.02
CA TRP A 37 -6.65 -15.77 10.72
C TRP A 37 -5.23 -15.20 10.64
N GLN A 38 -4.32 -16.00 10.11
CA GLN A 38 -3.02 -15.50 9.64
C GLN A 38 -3.13 -15.22 8.15
N VAL A 39 -2.79 -14.00 7.78
CA VAL A 39 -2.87 -13.55 6.39
C VAL A 39 -1.49 -13.07 5.95
N GLN A 40 -1.03 -13.63 4.83
CA GLN A 40 0.13 -13.12 4.11
C GLN A 40 -0.34 -12.80 2.69
N ALA A 41 -0.33 -11.54 2.33
CA ALA A 41 -0.84 -11.07 1.06
C ALA A 41 0.07 -10.00 0.45
N GLN A 42 0.22 -10.06 -0.86
CA GLN A 42 0.77 -8.97 -1.64
C GLN A 42 -0.41 -8.19 -2.22
N ILE A 43 -0.50 -6.91 -1.85
CA ILE A 43 -1.62 -6.04 -2.23
C ILE A 43 -1.19 -5.11 -3.36
N ASN A 44 -1.96 -5.10 -4.43
CA ASN A 44 -1.75 -4.19 -5.54
C ASN A 44 -2.40 -2.83 -5.25
N GLN A 45 -1.63 -1.75 -5.35
CA GLN A 45 -2.10 -0.39 -5.10
C GLN A 45 -1.54 0.60 -6.10
N ASN A 46 -2.38 1.50 -6.56
CA ASN A 46 -1.96 2.59 -7.43
C ASN A 46 -1.43 3.76 -6.58
N LEU A 47 -0.12 3.79 -6.36
CA LEU A 47 0.55 4.83 -5.59
C LEU A 47 1.13 5.90 -6.54
N HIS A 48 0.64 7.13 -6.44
CA HIS A 48 1.14 8.26 -7.25
C HIS A 48 2.43 8.83 -6.65
N TYR A 49 3.51 8.91 -7.44
CA TYR A 49 4.83 9.39 -7.01
C TYR A 49 5.13 10.85 -7.38
N LYS A 50 4.11 11.64 -7.78
CA LYS A 50 4.28 13.04 -8.24
C LYS A 50 4.94 13.97 -7.22
N ALA A 51 4.79 13.68 -5.92
CA ALA A 51 5.33 14.50 -4.84
C ALA A 51 6.63 13.97 -4.24
N PHE A 52 7.26 12.99 -4.89
CA PHE A 52 8.55 12.44 -4.43
C PHE A 52 9.61 13.54 -4.27
N PRO A 53 10.41 13.55 -3.18
CA PRO A 53 10.44 12.65 -2.02
C PRO A 53 9.53 13.06 -0.85
N PHE A 54 8.70 14.08 -1.00
CA PHE A 54 7.84 14.66 0.04
C PHE A 54 6.44 13.99 0.08
N ASP A 55 6.34 12.77 -0.40
CA ASP A 55 5.07 12.10 -0.59
C ASP A 55 4.52 11.50 0.70
N ILE A 56 3.21 11.69 0.87
CA ILE A 56 2.39 11.02 1.86
C ILE A 56 1.51 10.03 1.10
N LYS A 57 1.50 8.78 1.52
CA LYS A 57 0.72 7.70 0.90
C LYS A 57 -0.40 7.27 1.82
N ASN A 58 -1.55 6.96 1.22
CA ASN A 58 -2.63 6.27 1.89
C ASN A 58 -2.72 4.86 1.34
N ILE A 59 -2.30 3.90 2.15
CA ILE A 59 -2.38 2.47 1.86
C ILE A 59 -3.76 2.01 2.28
N LYS A 60 -4.57 1.51 1.32
CA LYS A 60 -5.94 1.07 1.56
C LYS A 60 -5.98 -0.45 1.49
N ILE A 61 -6.39 -1.11 2.56
CA ILE A 61 -6.61 -2.55 2.61
C ILE A 61 -8.11 -2.79 2.61
N GLN A 62 -8.64 -3.29 1.51
CA GLN A 62 -10.07 -3.62 1.35
C GLN A 62 -10.33 -5.03 1.86
N VAL A 63 -11.42 -5.18 2.62
CA VAL A 63 -11.85 -6.45 3.17
C VAL A 63 -13.34 -6.62 2.92
N ILE A 64 -13.71 -7.68 2.20
CA ILE A 64 -15.10 -8.05 1.95
C ILE A 64 -15.40 -9.43 2.55
N HIS A 65 -16.63 -9.65 2.92
CA HIS A 65 -17.07 -10.99 3.35
C HIS A 65 -17.05 -11.97 2.18
N LYS A 66 -16.63 -13.23 2.40
CA LYS A 66 -16.58 -14.20 1.31
C LYS A 66 -17.97 -14.55 0.73
N ASP A 67 -19.01 -14.52 1.57
CA ASP A 67 -20.41 -14.73 1.18
C ASP A 67 -21.05 -13.39 0.79
N PHE A 68 -20.48 -12.70 -0.19
CA PHE A 68 -20.93 -11.39 -0.63
C PHE A 68 -22.36 -11.41 -1.24
N GLU A 69 -22.85 -12.59 -1.62
CA GLU A 69 -24.24 -12.79 -2.07
C GLU A 69 -25.28 -12.55 -0.98
N LYS A 70 -24.89 -12.66 0.30
CA LYS A 70 -25.82 -12.64 1.44
C LYS A 70 -26.00 -11.26 2.06
N ASN A 71 -25.62 -10.20 1.40
CA ASN A 71 -25.73 -8.82 1.90
C ASN A 71 -25.17 -8.65 3.34
N ILE A 72 -23.96 -9.15 3.55
CA ILE A 72 -23.27 -9.12 4.85
C ILE A 72 -22.29 -7.97 4.85
N VAL A 73 -22.36 -7.12 5.87
CA VAL A 73 -21.43 -6.01 6.08
C VAL A 73 -20.44 -6.38 7.20
N LEU A 74 -19.17 -6.27 6.93
CA LEU A 74 -18.12 -6.38 7.94
C LEU A 74 -18.04 -5.08 8.73
N VAL A 75 -18.06 -5.16 10.04
CA VAL A 75 -17.96 -4.00 10.94
C VAL A 75 -16.72 -4.15 11.80
N PRO A 76 -15.84 -3.11 11.89
CA PRO A 76 -14.69 -3.16 12.77
C PRO A 76 -15.17 -3.11 14.23
N ASP A 77 -14.60 -3.94 15.08
CA ASP A 77 -14.85 -3.91 16.52
C ASP A 77 -14.08 -2.75 17.16
N LEU A 78 -14.68 -1.58 17.13
CA LEU A 78 -14.08 -0.37 17.67
C LEU A 78 -14.02 -0.38 19.21
N ASP A 79 -14.92 -1.13 19.86
CA ASP A 79 -14.96 -1.25 21.33
C ASP A 79 -13.75 -2.03 21.88
N ALA A 80 -13.06 -2.78 21.02
CA ALA A 80 -11.81 -3.45 21.38
C ALA A 80 -10.63 -2.46 21.62
N TYR A 81 -10.76 -1.22 21.19
CA TYR A 81 -9.71 -0.19 21.33
C TYR A 81 -10.01 0.72 22.52
N LYS A 82 -9.01 0.93 23.40
CA LYS A 82 -9.13 1.86 24.55
C LYS A 82 -9.29 3.32 24.11
N ILE A 83 -8.70 3.69 23.01
CA ILE A 83 -8.74 5.04 22.43
C ILE A 83 -8.93 4.90 20.92
N ILE A 84 -10.02 5.45 20.41
CA ILE A 84 -10.31 5.50 18.98
C ILE A 84 -9.85 6.86 18.44
N ASN A 85 -8.56 6.97 18.17
CA ASN A 85 -7.98 8.13 17.51
C ASN A 85 -7.12 7.64 16.35
N PRO A 86 -7.25 8.18 15.13
CA PRO A 86 -6.39 7.79 14.01
C PRO A 86 -4.89 7.81 14.31
N ALA A 87 -4.42 8.74 15.15
CA ALA A 87 -3.03 8.84 15.56
C ALA A 87 -2.55 7.70 16.50
N THR A 88 -3.47 6.95 17.11
CA THR A 88 -3.13 5.75 17.90
C THR A 88 -2.98 4.49 17.05
N LEU A 89 -3.07 4.61 15.74
CA LEU A 89 -2.90 3.56 14.74
C LEU A 89 -3.80 2.33 14.98
N PRO A 90 -5.14 2.50 15.09
CA PRO A 90 -6.03 1.37 15.25
C PRO A 90 -5.90 0.39 14.07
N GLY A 91 -5.92 -0.91 14.38
CA GLY A 91 -5.71 -1.98 13.39
C GLY A 91 -4.26 -2.26 13.06
N ILE A 92 -3.30 -1.51 13.61
CA ILE A 92 -1.87 -1.70 13.41
C ILE A 92 -1.25 -2.22 14.70
N GLY A 93 -0.39 -3.22 14.60
CA GLY A 93 0.38 -3.73 15.74
C GLY A 93 1.40 -2.70 16.22
N GLN A 94 1.67 -2.65 17.54
CA GLN A 94 2.60 -1.68 18.13
C GLN A 94 4.04 -1.82 17.59
N ASP A 95 4.43 -3.02 17.18
CA ASP A 95 5.77 -3.33 16.66
C ASP A 95 5.81 -3.28 15.12
N THR A 96 4.81 -2.68 14.47
CA THR A 96 4.77 -2.61 13.01
C THR A 96 5.64 -1.45 12.52
N GLU A 97 6.71 -1.77 11.83
CA GLU A 97 7.59 -0.82 11.17
C GLU A 97 7.46 -0.93 9.65
N LEU A 98 7.36 0.21 9.00
CA LEU A 98 7.40 0.30 7.54
C LEU A 98 8.77 0.90 7.15
N VAL A 99 9.65 0.08 6.59
CA VAL A 99 11.00 0.52 6.23
C VAL A 99 10.95 1.71 5.27
N GLY A 100 11.58 2.82 5.67
CA GLY A 100 11.63 4.07 4.90
C GLY A 100 10.38 4.96 5.04
N TRP A 101 9.42 4.62 5.94
CA TRP A 101 8.19 5.38 6.13
C TRP A 101 7.83 5.55 7.61
N TYR A 102 7.29 6.71 7.95
CA TYR A 102 6.64 6.97 9.23
C TYR A 102 5.15 6.70 9.11
N LEU A 103 4.58 5.90 10.00
CA LEU A 103 3.14 5.73 10.13
C LEU A 103 2.56 6.95 10.84
N LEU A 104 1.69 7.70 10.17
CA LEU A 104 1.09 8.93 10.73
C LEU A 104 -0.24 8.65 11.40
N LYS A 105 -1.10 7.89 10.76
CA LYS A 105 -2.45 7.56 11.24
C LYS A 105 -3.00 6.33 10.54
N SER A 106 -3.92 5.65 11.20
CA SER A 106 -4.78 4.65 10.58
C SER A 106 -6.24 4.86 10.99
N TYR A 107 -7.16 4.41 10.17
CA TYR A 107 -8.59 4.49 10.44
C TYR A 107 -9.35 3.51 9.54
N PHE A 108 -10.54 3.12 10.00
CA PHE A 108 -11.48 2.34 9.21
C PHE A 108 -12.49 3.25 8.55
N ASP A 109 -12.84 2.96 7.30
CA ASP A 109 -13.93 3.59 6.58
C ASP A 109 -14.65 2.58 5.68
N TYR A 110 -15.70 3.02 5.03
CA TYR A 110 -16.44 2.24 4.03
C TYR A 110 -16.43 2.98 2.71
N GLU A 111 -16.21 2.23 1.63
CA GLU A 111 -16.47 2.69 0.27
C GLU A 111 -17.61 1.88 -0.31
N ILE A 112 -18.53 2.57 -0.98
CA ILE A 112 -19.58 1.91 -1.74
C ILE A 112 -19.03 1.74 -3.15
N GLU A 113 -18.68 0.50 -3.50
CA GLU A 113 -18.25 0.19 -4.86
C GLU A 113 -19.47 -0.08 -5.74
N HIS A 114 -19.45 0.50 -6.94
CA HIS A 114 -20.46 0.29 -7.95
C HIS A 114 -19.94 -0.73 -8.97
N TYR A 115 -20.42 -1.95 -8.86
CA TYR A 115 -20.09 -2.99 -9.81
C TYR A 115 -21.07 -2.93 -11.00
N LEU A 116 -20.55 -2.87 -12.22
CA LEU A 116 -21.33 -2.92 -13.47
C LEU A 116 -21.70 -4.35 -13.87
N THR A 117 -21.60 -5.31 -12.95
CA THR A 117 -21.83 -6.73 -13.20
C THR A 117 -22.43 -7.37 -11.96
N ASN A 118 -23.31 -8.32 -12.18
CA ASN A 118 -23.85 -9.18 -11.10
C ASN A 118 -22.96 -10.42 -10.82
N PHE A 119 -21.77 -10.49 -11.39
CA PHE A 119 -20.84 -11.63 -11.25
C PHE A 119 -21.44 -13.00 -11.60
N GLY A 120 -22.51 -13.03 -12.40
CA GLY A 120 -23.22 -14.26 -12.76
C GLY A 120 -24.14 -14.79 -11.65
N LEU A 121 -24.44 -14.00 -10.62
CA LEU A 121 -25.35 -14.35 -9.55
C LEU A 121 -26.80 -14.14 -10.03
N TYR A 122 -27.52 -15.24 -10.15
CA TYR A 122 -28.95 -15.23 -10.45
C TYR A 122 -29.75 -15.79 -9.27
N SER A 123 -30.72 -15.05 -8.80
CA SER A 123 -31.72 -15.55 -7.86
C SER A 123 -32.91 -16.12 -8.63
N TYR A 124 -33.25 -17.38 -8.40
CA TYR A 124 -34.47 -17.96 -8.91
C TYR A 124 -35.66 -17.52 -8.03
N GLY A 125 -36.42 -16.56 -8.52
CA GLY A 125 -37.70 -16.21 -7.90
C GLY A 125 -38.74 -17.33 -8.05
N PRO A 126 -39.81 -17.33 -7.18
CA PRO A 126 -40.83 -18.41 -7.15
C PRO A 126 -41.63 -18.56 -8.45
N PHE A 127 -41.49 -17.65 -9.42
CA PHE A 127 -42.19 -17.70 -10.71
C PHE A 127 -41.22 -17.86 -11.92
N GLY A 128 -39.96 -18.27 -11.68
CA GLY A 128 -39.00 -18.41 -12.75
C GLY A 128 -38.50 -17.08 -13.35
N VAL A 129 -38.84 -15.97 -12.72
CA VAL A 129 -38.29 -14.66 -13.07
C VAL A 129 -36.92 -14.55 -12.43
N TYR A 130 -35.91 -14.26 -13.24
CA TYR A 130 -34.55 -13.98 -12.73
C TYR A 130 -34.60 -12.63 -12.02
N ASP A 131 -34.55 -12.65 -10.70
CA ASP A 131 -34.28 -11.43 -9.92
C ASP A 131 -32.77 -11.19 -9.99
N GLU A 132 -32.36 -10.14 -10.67
CA GLU A 132 -30.98 -9.68 -10.64
C GLU A 132 -30.66 -9.25 -9.20
N VAL A 133 -29.79 -9.97 -8.53
CA VAL A 133 -29.18 -9.48 -7.30
C VAL A 133 -28.34 -8.27 -7.68
N SER A 134 -28.88 -7.09 -7.51
CA SER A 134 -28.12 -5.87 -7.80
C SER A 134 -27.07 -5.68 -6.71
N LEU A 135 -25.83 -6.02 -7.02
CA LEU A 135 -24.65 -5.70 -6.22
C LEU A 135 -24.21 -4.23 -6.42
N GLU A 136 -25.13 -3.39 -6.89
CA GLU A 136 -24.85 -2.00 -7.26
C GLU A 136 -24.29 -1.15 -6.12
N GLN A 137 -24.48 -1.56 -4.87
CA GLN A 137 -24.05 -0.79 -3.70
C GLN A 137 -23.55 -1.71 -2.60
N MET A 138 -22.35 -2.24 -2.75
CA MET A 138 -21.74 -3.08 -1.73
C MET A 138 -20.80 -2.25 -0.86
N PRO A 139 -21.09 -2.09 0.45
CA PRO A 139 -20.15 -1.40 1.34
C PRO A 139 -18.94 -2.29 1.63
N GLU A 140 -17.79 -1.87 1.20
CA GLU A 140 -16.51 -2.52 1.46
C GLU A 140 -15.83 -1.88 2.67
N LEU A 141 -15.45 -2.70 3.65
CA LEU A 141 -14.65 -2.24 4.78
C LEU A 141 -13.23 -2.00 4.34
N ARG A 142 -12.68 -0.83 4.67
CA ARG A 142 -11.29 -0.48 4.38
C ARG A 142 -10.55 -0.08 5.63
N LEU A 143 -9.34 -0.63 5.78
CA LEU A 143 -8.34 -0.10 6.68
C LEU A 143 -7.42 0.84 5.89
N ASN A 144 -7.41 2.10 6.25
CA ASN A 144 -6.55 3.13 5.70
C ASN A 144 -5.34 3.34 6.58
N ILE A 145 -4.15 3.27 6.00
CA ILE A 145 -2.87 3.49 6.67
C ILE A 145 -2.17 4.65 5.97
N VAL A 146 -2.05 5.77 6.65
CA VAL A 146 -1.38 6.95 6.11
C VAL A 146 0.07 6.96 6.58
N ALA A 147 0.98 6.90 5.62
CA ALA A 147 2.41 6.89 5.86
C ALA A 147 3.11 8.03 5.13
N GLN A 148 4.11 8.62 5.77
CA GLN A 148 4.98 9.66 5.23
C GLN A 148 6.39 9.10 5.02
N ARG A 149 7.00 9.42 3.89
CA ARG A 149 8.36 8.97 3.57
C ARG A 149 9.41 9.58 4.50
N HIS A 150 10.43 8.79 4.86
CA HIS A 150 11.63 9.26 5.53
C HIS A 150 12.48 10.10 4.58
N LEU A 151 12.45 11.42 4.73
CA LEU A 151 13.19 12.34 3.85
C LEU A 151 14.70 12.16 3.94
N LEU A 152 15.22 11.94 5.14
CA LEU A 152 16.67 11.82 5.36
C LEU A 152 17.27 10.65 4.58
N ASP A 153 16.62 9.51 4.57
CA ASP A 153 17.11 8.34 3.84
C ASP A 153 17.16 8.59 2.33
N THR A 154 16.13 9.26 1.80
CA THR A 154 16.07 9.61 0.37
C THR A 154 17.09 10.68 0.00
N ILE A 155 17.27 11.71 0.84
CA ILE A 155 18.24 12.78 0.60
C ILE A 155 19.65 12.22 0.67
N LEU A 156 19.97 11.40 1.68
CA LEU A 156 21.31 10.84 1.84
C LEU A 156 21.66 9.83 0.72
N THR A 157 20.72 9.02 0.28
CA THR A 157 21.01 7.98 -0.72
C THR A 157 21.02 8.51 -2.16
N ASP A 158 20.10 9.41 -2.49
CA ASP A 158 19.87 9.80 -3.89
C ASP A 158 20.37 11.22 -4.21
N LEU A 159 20.19 12.19 -3.29
CA LEU A 159 20.62 13.57 -3.53
C LEU A 159 22.10 13.78 -3.24
N LEU A 160 22.66 13.12 -2.22
CA LEU A 160 24.08 13.28 -1.85
C LEU A 160 25.00 12.90 -3.00
N ALA A 161 24.70 11.83 -3.72
CA ALA A 161 25.48 11.41 -4.87
C ALA A 161 25.54 12.49 -5.96
N LEU A 162 24.41 13.12 -6.27
CA LEU A 162 24.35 14.23 -7.23
C LEU A 162 25.09 15.48 -6.74
N CYS A 163 24.98 15.80 -5.45
CA CYS A 163 25.71 16.91 -4.84
C CYS A 163 27.22 16.71 -4.92
N VAL A 164 27.72 15.50 -4.65
CA VAL A 164 29.15 15.18 -4.77
C VAL A 164 29.63 15.38 -6.21
N ILE A 165 28.88 14.89 -7.19
CA ILE A 165 29.22 15.07 -8.62
C ILE A 165 29.25 16.56 -8.96
N ALA A 166 28.26 17.35 -8.51
CA ALA A 166 28.21 18.79 -8.75
C ALA A 166 29.40 19.52 -8.13
N VAL A 167 29.81 19.17 -6.91
CA VAL A 167 31.00 19.74 -6.24
C VAL A 167 32.26 19.39 -7.00
N ILE A 168 32.44 18.17 -7.46
CA ILE A 168 33.59 17.75 -8.26
C ILE A 168 33.67 18.59 -9.55
N LEU A 169 32.54 18.72 -10.27
CA LEU A 169 32.50 19.56 -11.48
C LEU A 169 32.81 21.03 -11.20
N PHE A 170 32.32 21.55 -10.08
CA PHE A 170 32.58 22.94 -9.67
C PHE A 170 34.07 23.16 -9.36
N VAL A 171 34.68 22.28 -8.59
CA VAL A 171 36.14 22.32 -8.29
C VAL A 171 36.95 22.24 -9.58
N LEU A 172 36.53 21.39 -10.50
CA LEU A 172 37.20 21.22 -11.80
C LEU A 172 37.11 22.50 -12.63
N LEU A 173 35.98 23.18 -12.61
CA LEU A 173 35.76 24.46 -13.28
C LEU A 173 36.64 25.56 -12.69
N LEU A 174 36.85 25.61 -11.38
CA LEU A 174 37.78 26.55 -10.73
C LEU A 174 39.24 26.28 -11.06
N THR A 175 39.65 25.01 -11.12
CA THR A 175 41.05 24.63 -11.45
C THR A 175 41.37 24.85 -12.91
N TYR A 176 40.38 24.82 -13.81
CA TYR A 176 40.54 25.10 -15.23
C TYR A 176 41.14 26.49 -15.49
N PHE A 177 40.76 27.48 -14.73
CA PHE A 177 41.28 28.86 -14.85
C PHE A 177 42.73 28.97 -14.40
N SER A 178 43.26 28.01 -13.63
CA SER A 178 44.62 28.03 -13.07
C SER A 178 45.64 27.24 -13.89
N GLU A 179 45.27 26.14 -14.52
CA GLU A 179 46.20 25.26 -15.25
C GLU A 179 45.61 24.75 -16.57
N LYS A 180 46.37 24.93 -17.71
CA LYS A 180 45.95 24.51 -19.05
C LYS A 180 46.08 22.98 -19.28
N LYS A 181 45.41 22.14 -18.52
CA LYS A 181 45.38 20.68 -18.68
C LYS A 181 44.03 20.20 -19.24
N PHE A 182 43.81 20.48 -20.52
CA PHE A 182 42.56 20.17 -21.20
C PHE A 182 42.19 18.69 -21.18
N GLU A 183 43.16 17.77 -21.33
CA GLU A 183 42.92 16.33 -21.34
C GLU A 183 42.36 15.83 -20.01
N TYR A 184 42.92 16.23 -18.88
CA TYR A 184 42.45 15.86 -17.54
C TYR A 184 41.03 16.34 -17.27
N ILE A 185 40.67 17.50 -17.76
CA ILE A 185 39.33 18.08 -17.62
C ILE A 185 38.31 17.25 -18.40
N LEU A 186 38.65 16.88 -19.64
CA LEU A 186 37.78 16.08 -20.50
C LEU A 186 37.48 14.71 -19.89
N GLU A 187 38.53 14.03 -19.37
CA GLU A 187 38.39 12.74 -18.68
C GLU A 187 37.49 12.84 -17.46
N THR A 188 37.70 13.87 -16.63
CA THR A 188 36.90 14.05 -15.40
C THR A 188 35.44 14.41 -15.72
N CYS A 189 35.21 15.25 -16.73
CA CYS A 189 33.84 15.56 -17.19
C CYS A 189 33.14 14.32 -17.74
N ALA A 190 33.82 13.48 -18.49
CA ALA A 190 33.28 12.23 -19.00
C ALA A 190 32.91 11.27 -17.83
N ALA A 191 33.81 11.11 -16.85
CA ALA A 191 33.57 10.28 -15.69
C ALA A 191 32.36 10.79 -14.86
N ALA A 192 32.24 12.10 -14.64
CA ALA A 192 31.14 12.72 -13.96
C ALA A 192 29.80 12.53 -14.71
N PHE A 193 29.82 12.64 -16.04
CA PHE A 193 28.65 12.39 -16.88
C PHE A 193 28.17 10.94 -16.76
N PHE A 194 29.06 9.95 -16.91
CA PHE A 194 28.69 8.55 -16.76
C PHE A 194 28.20 8.24 -15.35
N SER A 195 28.84 8.80 -14.32
CA SER A 195 28.38 8.64 -12.94
C SER A 195 26.97 9.21 -12.73
N SER A 196 26.65 10.38 -13.31
CA SER A 196 25.32 10.98 -13.21
C SER A 196 24.25 10.14 -13.92
N VAL A 197 24.57 9.61 -15.10
CA VAL A 197 23.67 8.69 -15.83
C VAL A 197 23.40 7.43 -15.02
N PHE A 198 24.45 6.84 -14.41
CA PHE A 198 24.32 5.66 -13.58
C PHE A 198 23.41 5.90 -12.35
N VAL A 199 23.59 7.04 -11.65
CA VAL A 199 22.72 7.44 -10.54
C VAL A 199 21.27 7.61 -11.00
N GLN A 200 21.03 8.19 -12.18
CA GLN A 200 19.68 8.33 -12.74
C GLN A 200 19.04 6.97 -13.07
N ILE A 201 19.80 6.02 -13.59
CA ILE A 201 19.30 4.67 -13.86
C ILE A 201 18.93 3.96 -12.56
N GLN A 202 19.79 4.03 -11.54
CA GLN A 202 19.48 3.46 -10.21
C GLN A 202 18.23 4.10 -9.59
N PHE A 203 18.09 5.42 -9.70
CA PHE A 203 16.92 6.14 -9.20
C PHE A 203 15.64 5.67 -9.89
N ARG A 204 15.65 5.54 -11.23
CA ARG A 204 14.50 5.02 -11.98
C ARG A 204 14.17 3.58 -11.60
N SER A 205 15.14 2.73 -11.40
CA SER A 205 14.90 1.33 -11.01
C SER A 205 14.26 1.21 -9.63
N LYS A 206 14.63 2.08 -8.68
CA LYS A 206 14.00 2.15 -7.36
C LYS A 206 12.52 2.57 -7.45
N ILE A 207 12.18 3.56 -8.28
CA ILE A 207 10.80 3.99 -8.50
C ILE A 207 9.99 2.87 -9.15
N ALA A 208 10.51 2.27 -10.22
CA ALA A 208 9.85 1.19 -10.95
C ALA A 208 9.65 -0.07 -10.11
N SER A 209 10.56 -0.40 -9.19
CA SER A 209 10.43 -1.56 -8.29
C SER A 209 9.33 -1.39 -7.23
N HIS A 210 8.77 -0.20 -7.07
CA HIS A 210 7.67 0.08 -6.15
C HIS A 210 6.31 0.17 -6.87
N GLU A 211 6.28 -0.01 -8.21
CA GLU A 211 5.04 -0.05 -9.01
C GLU A 211 4.49 -1.48 -9.21
N PHE A 212 5.15 -2.52 -8.62
CA PHE A 212 4.71 -3.93 -8.76
C PHE A 212 4.38 -4.58 -7.44
#